data_faf4750e44cdceee407d9076829f98de
#
_entry.id   faf4750e44cdceee407d9076829f98de
#
_cell.length_a   1.000
_cell.length_b   1.000
_cell.length_c   1.000
_cell.angle_alpha   90.00
_cell.angle_beta   90.00
_cell.angle_gamma   90.00
#
_symmetry.space_group_name_H-M   'P 1'
#
loop_
_entity.id
_entity.type
_entity.pdbx_description
1 polymer ?
#
loop_
_entity_poly.entity_id
_entity_poly.type
_entity_poly.pdbx_seq_one_letter_code
_entity_poly.pdbx_strand_id
1 'polypeptide(L)'
;MVDSEHRGLAALDAVTAIVIAEGYATADTLSQALSCPVVAAFDSGNLLKVAQVLQKKYPEKPIVIAGDDDLTQESINGKNPGKEKAMEAAQLVNGAVVLPIFAPGEQMSQQLSDFNDLANKSVLGIEAVKRQVGSVVEKVSQQAKQDSLLRLQAPIEPKQQEIKQKRALIR
;
A
#
# COMPACT_ATOMS: atom_id res chain seq x y z
N MET A 1 4.62 -12.95 -2.08
CA MET A 1 3.22 -12.51 -2.26
C MET A 1 2.31 -13.60 -1.72
N VAL A 2 1.32 -13.21 -0.97
CA VAL A 2 0.27 -14.11 -0.48
C VAL A 2 -0.92 -14.02 -1.43
N ASP A 3 -1.31 -15.14 -2.02
CA ASP A 3 -2.39 -15.26 -3.00
C ASP A 3 -2.94 -16.68 -2.95
N SER A 4 -4.21 -16.83 -2.55
CA SER A 4 -4.86 -18.14 -2.36
C SER A 4 -4.96 -18.97 -3.65
N GLU A 5 -4.92 -18.32 -4.81
CA GLU A 5 -5.00 -19.00 -6.10
C GLU A 5 -3.62 -19.26 -6.74
N HIS A 6 -2.54 -18.95 -6.06
CA HIS A 6 -1.14 -19.20 -6.46
C HIS A 6 -0.76 -18.62 -7.84
N ARG A 7 -1.43 -17.54 -8.27
CA ARG A 7 -1.21 -16.89 -9.57
C ARG A 7 0.09 -16.09 -9.66
N GLY A 8 0.83 -16.01 -8.56
CA GLY A 8 2.05 -15.20 -8.49
C GLY A 8 1.78 -13.72 -8.76
N LEU A 9 2.74 -13.01 -9.34
CA LEU A 9 2.60 -11.56 -9.62
C LEU A 9 1.42 -11.21 -10.53
N ALA A 10 0.92 -12.14 -11.34
CA ALA A 10 -0.24 -11.91 -12.20
C ALA A 10 -1.52 -11.64 -11.40
N ALA A 11 -1.60 -12.10 -10.14
CA ALA A 11 -2.72 -11.78 -9.27
C ALA A 11 -2.88 -10.28 -9.04
N LEU A 12 -1.78 -9.52 -9.10
CA LEU A 12 -1.80 -8.06 -8.93
C LEU A 12 -2.45 -7.33 -10.11
N ASP A 13 -2.65 -7.99 -11.26
CA ASP A 13 -3.33 -7.37 -12.40
C ASP A 13 -4.81 -7.09 -12.10
N ALA A 14 -5.44 -7.91 -11.26
CA ALA A 14 -6.85 -7.80 -10.90
C ALA A 14 -7.16 -6.81 -9.75
N VAL A 15 -6.16 -6.37 -8.97
CA VAL A 15 -6.41 -5.47 -7.85
C VAL A 15 -6.44 -4.00 -8.27
N THR A 16 -7.21 -3.18 -7.56
CA THR A 16 -7.30 -1.73 -7.80
C THR A 16 -6.19 -0.93 -7.13
N ALA A 17 -5.57 -1.48 -6.08
CA ALA A 17 -4.39 -0.96 -5.40
C ALA A 17 -3.51 -2.13 -4.96
N ILE A 18 -2.21 -1.92 -4.85
CA ILE A 18 -1.25 -2.93 -4.38
C ILE A 18 -0.98 -2.68 -2.90
N VAL A 19 -1.23 -3.70 -2.07
CA VAL A 19 -0.91 -3.66 -0.64
C VAL A 19 0.41 -4.38 -0.40
N ILE A 20 1.31 -3.74 0.35
CA ILE A 20 2.61 -4.28 0.74
C ILE A 20 2.69 -4.27 2.25
N ALA A 21 3.03 -5.41 2.86
CA ALA A 21 3.32 -5.55 4.28
C ALA A 21 4.79 -5.90 4.51
N GLU A 22 5.30 -5.61 5.71
CA GLU A 22 6.66 -5.95 6.09
C GLU A 22 6.83 -7.47 6.16
N GLY A 23 6.09 -8.13 7.06
CA GLY A 23 6.20 -9.54 7.35
C GLY A 23 5.23 -10.43 6.56
N TYR A 24 5.56 -11.73 6.47
CA TYR A 24 4.69 -12.72 5.81
C TYR A 24 3.38 -12.93 6.57
N ALA A 25 3.43 -13.06 7.91
CA ALA A 25 2.22 -13.27 8.73
C ALA A 25 1.23 -12.11 8.60
N THR A 26 1.75 -10.87 8.61
CA THR A 26 0.95 -9.67 8.37
C THR A 26 0.35 -9.67 6.95
N ALA A 27 1.14 -10.04 5.93
CA ALA A 27 0.64 -10.13 4.56
C ALA A 27 -0.45 -11.19 4.39
N ASP A 28 -0.33 -12.35 5.06
CA ASP A 28 -1.34 -13.40 5.05
C ASP A 28 -2.64 -12.94 5.71
N THR A 29 -2.55 -12.35 6.89
CA THR A 29 -3.69 -11.75 7.60
C THR A 29 -4.41 -10.71 6.76
N LEU A 30 -3.66 -9.81 6.10
CA LEU A 30 -4.22 -8.79 5.22
C LEU A 30 -4.88 -9.42 3.98
N SER A 31 -4.27 -10.46 3.41
CA SER A 31 -4.83 -11.16 2.25
C SER A 31 -6.18 -11.80 2.59
N GLN A 32 -6.29 -12.41 3.78
CA GLN A 32 -7.54 -12.97 4.27
C GLN A 32 -8.60 -11.88 4.53
N ALA A 33 -8.23 -10.80 5.25
CA ALA A 33 -9.14 -9.72 5.61
C ALA A 33 -9.69 -8.98 4.37
N LEU A 34 -8.87 -8.77 3.34
CA LEU A 34 -9.21 -8.02 2.15
C LEU A 34 -9.71 -8.90 0.99
N SER A 35 -9.57 -10.23 1.11
CA SER A 35 -9.85 -11.19 0.02
C SER A 35 -9.13 -10.83 -1.28
N CYS A 36 -7.87 -10.37 -1.18
CA CYS A 36 -7.05 -10.01 -2.32
C CYS A 36 -5.57 -10.34 -2.08
N PRO A 37 -4.75 -10.46 -3.14
CA PRO A 37 -3.32 -10.71 -3.00
C PRO A 37 -2.61 -9.53 -2.32
N VAL A 38 -1.70 -9.86 -1.39
CA VAL A 38 -0.85 -8.91 -0.66
C VAL A 38 0.61 -9.28 -0.84
N VAL A 39 1.48 -8.29 -0.97
CA VAL A 39 2.92 -8.50 -1.14
C VAL A 39 3.60 -8.44 0.23
N ALA A 40 4.40 -9.46 0.58
CA ALA A 40 5.28 -9.42 1.73
C ALA A 40 6.69 -8.97 1.30
N ALA A 41 7.24 -7.98 1.98
CA ALA A 41 8.62 -7.52 1.76
C ALA A 41 9.65 -8.38 2.49
N PHE A 42 9.23 -9.16 3.49
CA PHE A 42 10.00 -10.03 4.38
C PHE A 42 10.94 -9.31 5.37
N ASP A 43 11.10 -7.99 5.25
CA ASP A 43 11.92 -7.16 6.13
C ASP A 43 11.61 -5.69 5.87
N SER A 44 11.64 -4.83 6.92
CA SER A 44 11.40 -3.39 6.79
C SER A 44 12.38 -2.70 5.84
N GLY A 45 13.64 -3.15 5.81
CA GLY A 45 14.68 -2.64 4.90
C GLY A 45 14.41 -2.93 3.42
N ASN A 46 13.54 -3.91 3.11
CA ASN A 46 13.14 -4.25 1.75
C ASN A 46 11.93 -3.45 1.26
N LEU A 47 11.13 -2.86 2.15
CA LEU A 47 9.88 -2.16 1.79
C LEU A 47 10.10 -1.16 0.66
N LEU A 48 11.12 -0.33 0.77
CA LEU A 48 11.46 0.68 -0.23
C LEU A 48 11.73 0.07 -1.61
N LYS A 49 12.56 -0.97 -1.67
CA LYS A 49 12.94 -1.63 -2.93
C LYS A 49 11.75 -2.35 -3.57
N VAL A 50 10.96 -3.05 -2.76
CA VAL A 50 9.76 -3.76 -3.22
C VAL A 50 8.75 -2.77 -3.77
N ALA A 51 8.49 -1.66 -3.07
CA ALA A 51 7.58 -0.60 -3.51
C ALA A 51 8.03 0.01 -4.85
N GLN A 52 9.32 0.33 -5.00
CA GLN A 52 9.87 0.86 -6.25
C GLN A 52 9.71 -0.10 -7.44
N VAL A 53 10.00 -1.38 -7.24
CA VAL A 53 9.87 -2.39 -8.31
C VAL A 53 8.41 -2.54 -8.73
N LEU A 54 7.49 -2.55 -7.76
CA LEU A 54 6.06 -2.67 -8.05
C LEU A 54 5.50 -1.41 -8.71
N GLN A 55 5.90 -0.21 -8.28
CA GLN A 55 5.52 1.04 -8.92
C GLN A 55 5.99 1.10 -10.39
N LYS A 56 7.24 0.66 -10.65
CA LYS A 56 7.77 0.60 -12.01
C LYS A 56 7.00 -0.38 -12.89
N LYS A 57 6.58 -1.51 -12.33
CA LYS A 57 5.82 -2.54 -13.07
C LYS A 57 4.35 -2.18 -13.25
N TYR A 58 3.76 -1.49 -12.28
CA TYR A 58 2.34 -1.11 -12.24
C TYR A 58 2.18 0.40 -11.99
N PRO A 59 2.62 1.26 -12.92
CA PRO A 59 2.70 2.71 -12.71
C PRO A 59 1.35 3.38 -12.44
N GLU A 60 0.25 2.78 -12.90
CA GLU A 60 -1.11 3.32 -12.73
C GLU A 60 -1.81 2.81 -11.46
N LYS A 61 -1.19 1.85 -10.73
CA LYS A 61 -1.78 1.30 -9.52
C LYS A 61 -1.25 2.01 -8.28
N PRO A 62 -2.12 2.57 -7.43
CA PRO A 62 -1.68 3.12 -6.16
C PRO A 62 -1.13 2.02 -5.26
N ILE A 63 -0.13 2.38 -4.44
CA ILE A 63 0.51 1.49 -3.49
C ILE A 63 0.13 1.90 -2.07
N VAL A 64 -0.26 0.92 -1.26
CA VAL A 64 -0.53 1.07 0.17
C VAL A 64 0.49 0.24 0.95
N ILE A 65 1.23 0.88 1.83
CA ILE A 65 2.16 0.22 2.75
C ILE A 65 1.44 -0.01 4.07
N ALA A 66 1.22 -1.25 4.43
CA ALA A 66 0.77 -1.66 5.74
C ALA A 66 2.00 -1.82 6.64
N GLY A 67 2.30 -0.78 7.41
CA GLY A 67 3.48 -0.72 8.26
C GLY A 67 3.20 -1.23 9.68
N ASP A 68 4.28 -1.56 10.37
CA ASP A 68 4.27 -1.91 11.79
C ASP A 68 4.40 -0.63 12.63
N ASP A 69 3.80 -0.62 13.82
CA ASP A 69 3.84 0.51 14.78
C ASP A 69 4.24 0.01 16.16
N ASP A 70 5.55 -0.10 16.42
CA ASP A 70 6.09 -0.56 17.70
C ASP A 70 6.24 0.60 18.71
N LEU A 71 5.12 0.97 19.36
CA LEU A 71 5.11 1.99 20.38
C LEU A 71 5.94 1.62 21.62
N THR A 72 6.12 0.33 21.89
CA THR A 72 6.95 -0.12 23.02
C THR A 72 8.41 0.21 22.76
N GLN A 73 8.94 -0.08 21.59
CA GLN A 73 10.28 0.32 21.19
C GLN A 73 10.44 1.83 21.11
N GLU A 74 9.46 2.53 20.55
CA GLU A 74 9.48 3.99 20.46
C GLU A 74 9.56 4.64 21.84
N SER A 75 8.83 4.12 22.84
CA SER A 75 8.85 4.64 24.21
C SER A 75 10.17 4.39 24.93
N ILE A 76 10.89 3.31 24.61
CA ILE A 76 12.15 2.92 25.27
C ILE A 76 13.35 3.66 24.65
N ASN A 77 13.44 3.71 23.33
CA ASN A 77 14.64 4.17 22.62
C ASN A 77 14.38 5.31 21.63
N GLY A 78 13.15 5.83 21.55
CA GLY A 78 12.76 6.93 20.67
C GLY A 78 12.74 6.56 19.18
N LYS A 79 12.73 5.26 18.81
CA LYS A 79 12.76 4.79 17.44
C LYS A 79 11.65 3.79 17.15
N ASN A 80 11.04 3.95 16.00
CA ASN A 80 10.02 3.04 15.46
C ASN A 80 10.39 2.67 14.00
N PRO A 81 11.35 1.75 13.82
CA PRO A 81 11.90 1.46 12.50
C PRO A 81 10.85 0.99 11.49
N GLY A 82 9.88 0.17 11.89
CA GLY A 82 8.80 -0.32 11.02
C GLY A 82 7.99 0.84 10.45
N LYS A 83 7.51 1.73 11.32
CA LYS A 83 6.77 2.94 10.95
C LYS A 83 7.59 3.88 10.07
N GLU A 84 8.85 4.16 10.46
CA GLU A 84 9.73 5.05 9.71
C GLU A 84 9.98 4.51 8.29
N LYS A 85 10.29 3.21 8.16
CA LYS A 85 10.51 2.56 6.87
C LYS A 85 9.26 2.47 6.00
N ALA A 86 8.09 2.24 6.61
CA ALA A 86 6.82 2.26 5.89
C ALA A 86 6.53 3.66 5.32
N MET A 87 6.76 4.72 6.11
CA MET A 87 6.59 6.11 5.67
C MET A 87 7.57 6.48 4.56
N GLU A 88 8.86 6.12 4.69
CA GLU A 88 9.89 6.34 3.68
C GLU A 88 9.52 5.66 2.35
N ALA A 89 9.10 4.38 2.40
CA ALA A 89 8.71 3.62 1.22
C ALA A 89 7.48 4.23 0.53
N ALA A 90 6.45 4.61 1.28
CA ALA A 90 5.25 5.21 0.72
C ALA A 90 5.54 6.59 0.10
N GLN A 91 6.33 7.44 0.76
CA GLN A 91 6.72 8.73 0.22
C GLN A 91 7.43 8.61 -1.12
N LEU A 92 8.34 7.63 -1.25
CA LEU A 92 9.11 7.42 -2.47
C LEU A 92 8.23 7.07 -3.68
N VAL A 93 7.16 6.29 -3.47
CA VAL A 93 6.26 5.83 -4.53
C VAL A 93 4.98 6.67 -4.63
N ASN A 94 4.90 7.79 -3.91
CA ASN A 94 3.68 8.61 -3.79
C ASN A 94 2.46 7.76 -3.41
N GLY A 95 2.69 6.79 -2.51
CA GLY A 95 1.69 5.86 -1.99
C GLY A 95 1.12 6.31 -0.65
N ALA A 96 0.30 5.47 -0.04
CA ALA A 96 -0.27 5.68 1.28
C ALA A 96 0.35 4.73 2.32
N VAL A 97 0.38 5.16 3.58
CA VAL A 97 0.70 4.32 4.74
C VAL A 97 -0.57 4.06 5.52
N VAL A 98 -0.70 2.85 6.04
CA VAL A 98 -1.67 2.50 7.07
C VAL A 98 -0.94 1.78 8.20
N LEU A 99 -1.19 2.21 9.44
CA LEU A 99 -0.66 1.59 10.66
C LEU A 99 -1.81 1.00 11.47
N PRO A 100 -1.59 -0.09 12.22
CA PRO A 100 -2.65 -0.71 13.02
C PRO A 100 -3.08 0.20 14.17
N ILE A 101 -4.38 0.35 14.33
CA ILE A 101 -4.99 1.07 15.46
C ILE A 101 -5.69 0.04 16.35
N PHE A 102 -5.15 -0.13 17.55
CA PHE A 102 -5.65 -1.08 18.55
C PHE A 102 -6.71 -0.44 19.47
N ALA A 103 -7.38 -1.25 20.27
CA ALA A 103 -8.23 -0.73 21.33
C ALA A 103 -7.40 0.04 22.38
N PRO A 104 -8.00 1.00 23.09
CA PRO A 104 -7.28 1.82 24.05
C PRO A 104 -6.48 1.00 25.08
N GLY A 105 -5.18 1.26 25.14
CA GLY A 105 -4.26 0.62 26.08
C GLY A 105 -3.72 -0.76 25.67
N GLU A 106 -4.31 -1.45 24.70
CA GLU A 106 -3.87 -2.79 24.29
C GLU A 106 -2.45 -2.80 23.72
N GLN A 107 -2.14 -1.84 22.86
CA GLN A 107 -0.87 -1.79 22.14
C GLN A 107 0.32 -1.79 23.11
N MET A 108 0.29 -0.95 24.14
CA MET A 108 1.35 -0.88 25.13
C MET A 108 1.33 -2.06 26.10
N SER A 109 0.15 -2.46 26.61
CA SER A 109 0.04 -3.51 27.63
C SER A 109 0.38 -4.90 27.11
N GLN A 110 0.16 -5.17 25.84
CA GLN A 110 0.39 -6.46 25.18
C GLN A 110 1.55 -6.42 24.16
N GLN A 111 2.21 -5.27 23.99
CA GLN A 111 3.31 -5.07 23.05
C GLN A 111 2.92 -5.43 21.59
N LEU A 112 1.72 -4.98 21.17
CA LEU A 112 1.21 -5.23 19.85
C LEU A 112 1.78 -4.21 18.86
N SER A 113 2.08 -4.64 17.61
CA SER A 113 2.75 -3.75 16.67
C SER A 113 2.23 -3.84 15.22
N ASP A 114 1.61 -4.92 14.80
CA ASP A 114 1.25 -5.16 13.42
C ASP A 114 -0.22 -5.55 13.20
N PHE A 115 -0.65 -5.70 11.95
CA PHE A 115 -2.01 -6.09 11.62
C PHE A 115 -2.32 -7.55 11.93
N ASN A 116 -1.31 -8.42 12.03
CA ASN A 116 -1.50 -9.79 12.49
C ASN A 116 -1.81 -9.82 13.99
N ASP A 117 -1.15 -8.97 14.78
CA ASP A 117 -1.48 -8.74 16.18
C ASP A 117 -2.90 -8.17 16.34
N LEU A 118 -3.26 -7.17 15.51
CA LEU A 118 -4.60 -6.58 15.54
C LEU A 118 -5.68 -7.63 15.26
N ALA A 119 -5.45 -8.55 14.32
CA ALA A 119 -6.42 -9.58 13.98
C ALA A 119 -6.55 -10.65 15.06
N ASN A 120 -5.45 -11.07 15.68
CA ASN A 120 -5.38 -12.30 16.49
C ASN A 120 -5.27 -12.07 18.00
N LYS A 121 -4.82 -10.89 18.45
CA LYS A 121 -4.60 -10.59 19.86
C LYS A 121 -5.44 -9.43 20.40
N SER A 122 -5.85 -8.49 19.53
CA SER A 122 -6.71 -7.37 19.93
C SER A 122 -8.17 -7.81 20.03
N VAL A 123 -8.93 -7.21 20.94
CA VAL A 123 -10.39 -7.39 21.01
C VAL A 123 -11.10 -6.91 19.75
N LEU A 124 -10.45 -6.10 18.91
CA LEU A 124 -11.02 -5.56 17.68
C LEU A 124 -11.04 -6.58 16.53
N GLY A 125 -10.11 -7.54 16.52
CA GLY A 125 -10.07 -8.67 15.59
C GLY A 125 -9.92 -8.32 14.12
N ILE A 126 -10.11 -9.33 13.27
CA ILE A 126 -9.91 -9.26 11.81
C ILE A 126 -10.81 -8.21 11.12
N GLU A 127 -11.99 -7.94 11.66
CA GLU A 127 -12.90 -6.93 11.11
C GLU A 127 -12.34 -5.50 11.23
N ALA A 128 -11.53 -5.24 12.26
CA ALA A 128 -10.82 -3.96 12.38
C ALA A 128 -9.73 -3.83 11.31
N VAL A 129 -9.00 -4.91 11.04
CA VAL A 129 -8.02 -4.96 9.94
C VAL A 129 -8.70 -4.62 8.61
N LYS A 130 -9.80 -5.32 8.30
CA LYS A 130 -10.58 -5.10 7.08
C LYS A 130 -11.04 -3.64 6.94
N ARG A 131 -11.58 -3.05 8.01
CA ARG A 131 -12.02 -1.64 7.99
C ARG A 131 -10.86 -0.68 7.79
N GLN A 132 -9.79 -0.83 8.58
CA GLN A 132 -8.67 0.13 8.56
C GLN A 132 -7.94 0.12 7.23
N VAL A 133 -7.52 -1.04 6.76
CA VAL A 133 -6.77 -1.16 5.50
C VAL A 133 -7.69 -1.01 4.30
N GLY A 134 -8.88 -1.62 4.32
CA GLY A 134 -9.86 -1.53 3.24
C GLY A 134 -10.27 -0.10 2.93
N SER A 135 -10.51 0.73 3.95
CA SER A 135 -10.85 2.16 3.76
C SER A 135 -9.73 2.95 3.07
N VAL A 136 -8.47 2.67 3.38
CA VAL A 136 -7.32 3.32 2.72
C VAL A 136 -7.20 2.84 1.27
N VAL A 137 -7.30 1.52 1.03
CA VAL A 137 -7.29 0.93 -0.32
C VAL A 137 -8.38 1.53 -1.20
N GLU A 138 -9.60 1.63 -0.68
CA GLU A 138 -10.73 2.21 -1.39
C GLU A 138 -10.48 3.69 -1.74
N LYS A 139 -10.04 4.49 -0.76
CA LYS A 139 -9.74 5.90 -0.94
C LYS A 139 -8.69 6.15 -2.02
N VAL A 140 -7.54 5.44 -1.97
CA VAL A 140 -6.49 5.63 -2.98
C VAL A 140 -6.91 5.13 -4.36
N SER A 141 -7.71 4.07 -4.42
CA SER A 141 -8.25 3.54 -5.67
C SER A 141 -9.24 4.51 -6.34
N GLN A 142 -10.09 5.16 -5.55
CA GLN A 142 -11.03 6.19 -6.04
C GLN A 142 -10.27 7.41 -6.55
N GLN A 143 -9.25 7.88 -5.81
CA GLN A 143 -8.40 9.01 -6.22
C GLN A 143 -7.68 8.72 -7.53
N ALA A 144 -7.05 7.54 -7.67
CA ALA A 144 -6.35 7.16 -8.88
C ALA A 144 -7.28 7.10 -10.11
N LYS A 145 -8.52 6.61 -9.92
CA LYS A 145 -9.54 6.64 -11.00
C LYS A 145 -9.90 8.06 -11.40
N GLN A 146 -10.09 8.94 -10.44
CA GLN A 146 -10.42 10.35 -10.70
C GLN A 146 -9.30 11.07 -11.42
N ASP A 147 -8.05 10.88 -10.98
CA ASP A 147 -6.87 11.46 -11.62
C ASP A 147 -6.70 10.96 -13.06
N SER A 148 -6.96 9.68 -13.31
CA SER A 148 -6.94 9.11 -14.66
C SER A 148 -8.00 9.73 -15.57
N LEU A 149 -9.22 9.93 -15.08
CA LEU A 149 -10.28 10.59 -15.83
C LEU A 149 -9.94 12.06 -16.16
N LEU A 150 -9.37 12.79 -15.20
CA LEU A 150 -8.95 14.18 -15.40
C LEU A 150 -7.83 14.29 -16.45
N ARG A 151 -6.87 13.36 -16.45
CA ARG A 151 -5.81 13.31 -17.49
C ARG A 151 -6.36 13.06 -18.88
N LEU A 152 -7.41 12.23 -19.01
CA LEU A 152 -8.06 11.97 -20.30
C LEU A 152 -8.86 13.18 -20.82
N GLN A 153 -9.36 14.03 -19.94
CA GLN A 153 -10.13 15.24 -20.25
C GLN A 153 -9.25 16.48 -20.44
N ALA A 154 -7.97 16.43 -20.05
CA ALA A 154 -7.07 17.56 -20.19
C ALA A 154 -6.88 17.92 -21.68
N PRO A 155 -6.95 19.23 -22.05
CA PRO A 155 -6.69 19.67 -23.41
C PRO A 155 -5.28 19.25 -23.85
N ILE A 156 -5.16 18.79 -25.10
CA ILE A 156 -3.85 18.46 -25.69
C ILE A 156 -3.02 19.73 -25.72
N GLU A 157 -1.88 19.76 -25.01
CA GLU A 157 -1.00 20.92 -24.97
C GLU A 157 -0.63 21.41 -26.38
N PRO A 158 -0.54 22.73 -26.61
CA PRO A 158 -0.31 23.32 -27.95
C PRO A 158 0.94 22.79 -28.66
N LYS A 159 1.98 22.38 -27.95
CA LYS A 159 3.18 21.74 -28.54
C LYS A 159 2.91 20.43 -29.29
N GLN A 160 1.93 19.64 -28.86
CA GLN A 160 1.57 18.41 -29.58
C GLN A 160 0.72 18.69 -30.81
N GLN A 161 -0.04 19.79 -30.82
CA GLN A 161 -0.80 20.22 -31.99
C GLN A 161 0.15 20.76 -33.08
N GLU A 162 1.20 21.48 -32.70
CA GLU A 162 2.21 22.00 -33.64
C GLU A 162 3.00 20.87 -34.33
N ILE A 163 3.34 19.81 -33.58
CA ILE A 163 4.01 18.60 -34.13
C ILE A 163 3.08 17.85 -35.10
N LYS A 164 1.78 17.71 -34.77
CA LYS A 164 0.80 17.08 -35.66
C LYS A 164 0.57 17.88 -36.94
N GLN A 165 0.50 19.21 -36.83
CA GLN A 165 0.38 20.11 -38.00
C GLN A 165 1.62 20.08 -38.89
N LYS A 166 2.83 20.11 -38.33
CA LYS A 166 4.09 19.96 -39.07
C LYS A 166 4.20 18.60 -39.80
N ARG A 167 3.72 17.52 -39.21
CA ARG A 167 3.70 16.18 -39.86
C ARG A 167 2.66 16.06 -40.95
N ALA A 168 1.58 16.83 -40.90
CA ALA A 168 0.54 16.83 -41.96
C ALA A 168 0.95 17.69 -43.17
N LEU A 169 1.84 18.67 -42.99
CA LEU A 169 2.35 19.52 -44.08
C LEU A 169 3.51 18.91 -44.91
N ILE A 170 4.07 17.77 -44.45
CA ILE A 170 5.18 17.05 -45.11
C ILE A 170 4.68 15.85 -45.92
N ARG A 171 3.37 15.66 -46.02
CA ARG A 171 2.72 14.69 -46.91
C ARG A 171 2.07 15.38 -48.11
#